data_0c0e0f66105503f65688fc6d96b815b3
#
_entry.id   0c0e0f66105503f65688fc6d96b815b3
#
_cell.length_a   1.000
_cell.length_b   1.000
_cell.length_c   1.000
_cell.angle_alpha   90.00
_cell.angle_beta   90.00
_cell.angle_gamma   90.00
#
_symmetry.space_group_name_H-M   'P 1'
#
loop_
_entity.id
_entity.type
_entity.pdbx_description
1 polymer ?
#
loop_
_entity_poly.entity_id
_entity_poly.type
_entity_poly.pdbx_seq_one_letter_code
_entity_poly.pdbx_strand_id
1 'polypeptide(L)'
;MATQNQSWYRRVVPEGYVSTTLRLSGTSPLLMNSGEADRDSELFRAFTLLSQKKRKSLDDEARLREMEWILRVYLDPAIGPYVPGKNVKEMLRSAATKWRRGEDIKRSLIVVPYRIPLIYDGPRDQAGLWAAGYRYTTMVANAGFNAGRVVRCRPMFPQWAIEAEIAFDPEDIDPDFLKLTVERSQKYGLGDYRPEFGSFRATLVKDETHKNGVTSKATKARNGEAEAAHEAFKARILVKP
;
A
#
# COMPACT_ATOMS: atom_id res chain seq x y z
N MET A 1 -17.54 8.98 20.51
CA MET A 1 -18.20 9.21 19.21
C MET A 1 -17.23 8.84 18.09
N ALA A 2 -17.02 7.55 17.83
CA ALA A 2 -16.08 7.09 16.78
C ALA A 2 -16.57 5.74 16.18
N THR A 3 -17.82 5.70 15.71
CA THR A 3 -18.42 4.46 15.18
C THR A 3 -19.10 4.65 13.82
N GLN A 4 -18.96 5.81 13.17
CA GLN A 4 -19.63 6.07 11.88
C GLN A 4 -18.72 6.04 10.64
N ASN A 5 -17.41 5.85 10.76
CA ASN A 5 -16.49 6.08 9.64
C ASN A 5 -15.91 4.83 8.95
N GLN A 6 -16.38 3.63 9.27
CA GLN A 6 -15.86 2.41 8.63
C GLN A 6 -16.69 1.90 7.45
N SER A 7 -17.90 2.42 7.23
CA SER A 7 -18.82 1.92 6.20
C SER A 7 -18.36 2.25 4.76
N TRP A 8 -17.67 3.38 4.55
CA TRP A 8 -17.20 3.77 3.22
C TRP A 8 -15.97 2.99 2.73
N TYR A 9 -15.28 2.25 3.62
CA TYR A 9 -14.20 1.34 3.21
C TYR A 9 -14.71 0.03 2.61
N ARG A 10 -15.95 -0.33 2.87
CA ARG A 10 -16.58 -1.55 2.36
C ARG A 10 -17.38 -1.23 1.12
N ARG A 11 -16.79 -1.48 -0.05
CA ARG A 11 -17.52 -1.38 -1.30
C ARG A 11 -18.65 -2.41 -1.31
N VAL A 12 -19.86 -1.99 -1.64
CA VAL A 12 -20.97 -2.91 -1.83
C VAL A 12 -20.71 -3.74 -3.08
N VAL A 13 -20.68 -5.04 -2.92
CA VAL A 13 -20.56 -5.98 -4.05
C VAL A 13 -21.93 -6.04 -4.73
N PRO A 14 -22.02 -5.83 -6.05
CA PRO A 14 -23.29 -5.93 -6.77
C PRO A 14 -23.89 -7.33 -6.69
N GLU A 15 -25.22 -7.41 -6.82
CA GLU A 15 -25.93 -8.67 -6.94
C GLU A 15 -25.47 -9.44 -8.18
N GLY A 16 -25.36 -10.76 -8.08
CA GLY A 16 -24.85 -11.61 -9.17
C GLY A 16 -23.34 -11.80 -9.20
N TYR A 17 -22.57 -10.99 -8.46
CA TYR A 17 -21.12 -11.18 -8.37
C TYR A 17 -20.76 -12.38 -7.51
N VAL A 18 -19.71 -13.08 -7.92
CA VAL A 18 -19.07 -14.17 -7.17
C VAL A 18 -17.85 -13.64 -6.44
N SER A 19 -17.70 -14.02 -5.17
CA SER A 19 -16.54 -13.63 -4.35
C SER A 19 -15.60 -14.78 -4.09
N THR A 20 -14.32 -14.47 -3.98
CA THR A 20 -13.27 -15.40 -3.55
C THR A 20 -12.17 -14.62 -2.83
N THR A 21 -11.42 -15.28 -1.92
CA THR A 21 -10.31 -14.64 -1.23
C THR A 21 -9.01 -14.82 -2.02
N LEU A 22 -8.37 -13.70 -2.34
CA LEU A 22 -7.02 -13.65 -2.91
C LEU A 22 -6.01 -13.45 -1.79
N ARG A 23 -5.07 -14.38 -1.63
CA ARG A 23 -3.92 -14.23 -0.75
C ARG A 23 -2.67 -14.03 -1.59
N LEU A 24 -1.89 -12.97 -1.26
CA LEU A 24 -0.56 -12.73 -1.80
C LEU A 24 0.46 -12.87 -0.66
N SER A 25 1.45 -13.74 -0.85
CA SER A 25 2.54 -13.95 0.12
C SER A 25 3.85 -13.50 -0.53
N GLY A 26 4.51 -12.47 0.02
CA GLY A 26 5.73 -11.90 -0.51
C GLY A 26 6.87 -12.91 -0.58
N THR A 27 7.60 -12.90 -1.69
CA THR A 27 8.85 -13.68 -1.90
C THR A 27 10.07 -12.78 -2.00
N SER A 28 9.86 -11.47 -2.16
CA SER A 28 10.87 -10.42 -2.02
C SER A 28 10.27 -9.24 -1.24
N PRO A 29 11.10 -8.34 -0.68
CA PRO A 29 10.60 -7.19 0.08
C PRO A 29 9.61 -6.34 -0.72
N LEU A 30 8.56 -5.83 -0.07
CA LEU A 30 7.62 -4.88 -0.67
C LEU A 30 8.13 -3.46 -0.47
N LEU A 31 8.27 -2.69 -1.55
CA LEU A 31 8.49 -1.25 -1.48
C LEU A 31 7.18 -0.50 -1.77
N MET A 32 6.89 0.47 -0.91
CA MET A 32 5.73 1.35 -1.11
C MET A 32 6.14 2.67 -1.77
N ASN A 33 5.26 3.19 -2.61
CA ASN A 33 5.37 4.52 -3.21
C ASN A 33 3.98 5.13 -3.34
N SER A 34 3.46 5.64 -2.20
CA SER A 34 2.14 6.24 -2.16
C SER A 34 2.05 7.47 -3.05
N GLY A 35 0.99 7.53 -3.84
CA GLY A 35 0.57 8.74 -4.55
C GLY A 35 -0.54 9.51 -3.81
N GLU A 36 -0.89 9.11 -2.58
CA GLU A 36 -2.00 9.67 -1.79
C GLU A 36 -1.57 10.84 -0.90
N ALA A 37 -0.29 11.26 -0.99
CA ALA A 37 0.20 12.41 -0.24
C ALA A 37 -0.55 13.68 -0.64
N ASP A 38 -1.12 14.36 0.36
CA ASP A 38 -1.74 15.67 0.18
C ASP A 38 -0.65 16.70 -0.15
N ARG A 39 -0.75 17.27 -1.35
CA ARG A 39 0.20 18.28 -1.86
C ARG A 39 0.09 19.61 -1.13
N ASP A 40 -1.05 19.88 -0.52
CA ASP A 40 -1.31 21.10 0.24
C ASP A 40 -0.93 20.95 1.72
N SER A 41 -0.52 19.76 2.15
CA SER A 41 -0.05 19.52 3.50
C SER A 41 1.22 20.31 3.81
N GLU A 42 1.37 20.70 5.06
CA GLU A 42 2.58 21.37 5.56
C GLU A 42 3.84 20.52 5.33
N LEU A 43 3.73 19.21 5.53
CA LEU A 43 4.83 18.27 5.30
C LEU A 43 5.28 18.28 3.84
N PHE A 44 4.35 18.27 2.89
CA PHE A 44 4.69 18.27 1.45
C PHE A 44 5.34 19.60 1.05
N ARG A 45 4.86 20.73 1.58
CA ARG A 45 5.47 22.06 1.35
C ARG A 45 6.87 22.12 1.93
N ALA A 46 7.08 21.65 3.18
CA ALA A 46 8.39 21.62 3.82
C ALA A 46 9.37 20.71 3.04
N PHE A 47 8.94 19.53 2.60
CA PHE A 47 9.72 18.64 1.74
C PHE A 47 10.13 19.33 0.44
N THR A 48 9.21 20.01 -0.22
CA THR A 48 9.46 20.71 -1.49
C THR A 48 10.50 21.81 -1.30
N LEU A 49 10.35 22.67 -0.30
CA LEU A 49 11.28 23.76 0.00
C LEU A 49 12.68 23.21 0.32
N LEU A 50 12.77 22.20 1.17
CA LEU A 50 14.06 21.60 1.53
C LEU A 50 14.71 20.87 0.36
N SER A 51 13.91 20.24 -0.51
CA SER A 51 14.41 19.55 -1.72
C SER A 51 15.08 20.49 -2.72
N GLN A 52 14.61 21.75 -2.80
CA GLN A 52 15.12 22.78 -3.70
C GLN A 52 16.36 23.50 -3.18
N LYS A 53 16.73 23.32 -1.91
CA LYS A 53 17.93 23.93 -1.31
C LYS A 53 19.19 23.50 -2.07
N LYS A 54 19.97 24.45 -2.59
CA LYS A 54 21.17 24.17 -3.42
C LYS A 54 22.27 23.45 -2.64
N ARG A 55 22.53 23.87 -1.40
CA ARG A 55 23.52 23.22 -0.51
C ARG A 55 22.78 22.65 0.69
N LYS A 56 22.81 21.35 0.85
CA LYS A 56 22.17 20.63 1.94
C LYS A 56 23.23 20.19 2.94
N SER A 57 22.94 20.36 4.22
CA SER A 57 23.70 19.75 5.31
C SER A 57 23.35 18.27 5.42
N LEU A 58 24.11 17.51 6.21
CA LEU A 58 23.79 16.11 6.51
C LEU A 58 22.41 15.98 7.21
N ASP A 59 22.07 16.95 8.07
CA ASP A 59 20.78 17.00 8.72
C ASP A 59 19.64 17.28 7.74
N ASP A 60 19.86 18.20 6.79
CA ASP A 60 18.89 18.44 5.70
C ASP A 60 18.60 17.16 4.92
N GLU A 61 19.65 16.39 4.60
CA GLU A 61 19.50 15.13 3.88
C GLU A 61 18.81 14.06 4.71
N ALA A 62 19.08 13.98 6.01
CA ALA A 62 18.40 13.07 6.92
C ALA A 62 16.91 13.41 7.02
N ARG A 63 16.56 14.67 7.17
CA ARG A 63 15.17 15.15 7.19
C ARG A 63 14.45 14.89 5.86
N LEU A 64 15.11 15.11 4.73
CA LEU A 64 14.52 14.82 3.41
C LEU A 64 14.18 13.34 3.26
N ARG A 65 15.06 12.43 3.69
CA ARG A 65 14.78 10.98 3.66
C ARG A 65 13.57 10.62 4.52
N GLU A 66 13.49 11.18 5.72
CA GLU A 66 12.38 10.91 6.64
C GLU A 66 11.05 11.46 6.08
N MET A 67 11.04 12.71 5.59
CA MET A 67 9.87 13.32 4.95
C MET A 67 9.43 12.54 3.70
N GLU A 68 10.37 12.15 2.84
CA GLU A 68 10.05 11.37 1.64
C GLU A 68 9.42 10.02 2.03
N TRP A 69 9.97 9.34 3.03
CA TRP A 69 9.44 8.09 3.53
C TRP A 69 7.99 8.24 4.03
N ILE A 70 7.70 9.29 4.81
CA ILE A 70 6.35 9.58 5.31
C ILE A 70 5.37 9.82 4.16
N LEU A 71 5.79 10.57 3.15
CA LEU A 71 4.97 10.88 1.98
C LEU A 71 4.73 9.66 1.07
N ARG A 72 5.50 8.59 1.25
CA ARG A 72 5.45 7.39 0.38
C ARG A 72 4.89 6.15 1.06
N VAL A 73 4.65 6.16 2.34
CA VAL A 73 4.01 5.06 3.05
C VAL A 73 2.49 5.10 2.85
N TYR A 74 1.89 3.94 2.60
CA TYR A 74 0.46 3.75 2.75
C TYR A 74 0.21 3.37 4.21
N LEU A 75 -0.24 4.32 5.01
CA LEU A 75 -0.47 4.16 6.44
C LEU A 75 -1.83 4.72 6.83
N ASP A 76 -2.61 3.91 7.51
CA ASP A 76 -3.89 4.28 8.09
C ASP A 76 -3.79 4.19 9.62
N PRO A 77 -4.23 5.22 10.37
CA PRO A 77 -4.12 5.21 11.83
C PRO A 77 -4.84 4.04 12.52
N ALA A 78 -5.90 3.51 11.91
CA ALA A 78 -6.71 2.44 12.51
C ALA A 78 -6.20 1.02 12.18
N ILE A 79 -5.66 0.82 10.97
CA ILE A 79 -5.25 -0.51 10.50
C ILE A 79 -3.74 -0.67 10.33
N GLY A 80 -2.98 0.43 10.41
CA GLY A 80 -1.54 0.44 10.16
C GLY A 80 -1.21 0.46 8.66
N PRO A 81 -0.05 -0.06 8.25
CA PRO A 81 0.33 -0.16 6.85
C PRO A 81 -0.66 -1.00 6.04
N TYR A 82 -0.94 -0.54 4.82
CA TYR A 82 -1.90 -1.18 3.94
C TYR A 82 -1.46 -1.14 2.47
N VAL A 83 -2.10 -1.97 1.66
CA VAL A 83 -2.01 -1.93 0.20
C VAL A 83 -3.36 -1.47 -0.35
N PRO A 84 -3.41 -0.43 -1.19
CA PRO A 84 -4.66 -0.05 -1.83
C PRO A 84 -5.21 -1.15 -2.72
N GLY A 85 -6.50 -1.45 -2.60
CA GLY A 85 -7.17 -2.44 -3.46
C GLY A 85 -7.07 -2.11 -4.95
N LYS A 86 -6.98 -0.81 -5.29
CA LYS A 86 -6.71 -0.35 -6.67
C LYS A 86 -5.39 -0.89 -7.22
N ASN A 87 -4.34 -1.04 -6.39
CA ASN A 87 -3.04 -1.55 -6.83
C ASN A 87 -3.12 -3.04 -7.14
N VAL A 88 -3.88 -3.79 -6.34
CA VAL A 88 -4.15 -5.22 -6.59
C VAL A 88 -4.97 -5.39 -7.86
N LYS A 89 -6.02 -4.58 -8.04
CA LYS A 89 -6.83 -4.58 -9.27
C LYS A 89 -6.00 -4.27 -10.51
N GLU A 90 -5.14 -3.25 -10.45
CA GLU A 90 -4.29 -2.85 -11.56
C GLU A 90 -3.23 -3.92 -11.91
N MET A 91 -2.71 -4.61 -10.92
CA MET A 91 -1.83 -5.75 -11.11
C MET A 91 -2.54 -6.89 -11.86
N LEU A 92 -3.77 -7.25 -11.45
CA LEU A 92 -4.58 -8.26 -12.15
C LEU A 92 -4.95 -7.81 -13.57
N ARG A 93 -5.33 -6.53 -13.74
CA ARG A 93 -5.59 -5.94 -15.06
C ARG A 93 -4.38 -6.08 -15.98
N SER A 94 -3.19 -5.74 -15.49
CA SER A 94 -1.94 -5.86 -16.24
C SER A 94 -1.65 -7.31 -16.62
N ALA A 95 -1.92 -8.27 -15.73
CA ALA A 95 -1.76 -9.69 -16.03
C ALA A 95 -2.71 -10.15 -17.15
N ALA A 96 -3.97 -9.68 -17.13
CA ALA A 96 -5.00 -10.04 -18.11
C ALA A 96 -4.76 -9.45 -19.51
N THR A 97 -3.92 -8.41 -19.65
CA THR A 97 -3.58 -7.83 -20.96
C THR A 97 -2.94 -8.84 -21.92
N LYS A 98 -2.30 -9.89 -21.39
CA LYS A 98 -1.78 -10.99 -22.20
C LYS A 98 -2.84 -11.63 -23.12
N TRP A 99 -4.08 -11.66 -22.65
CA TRP A 99 -5.21 -12.20 -23.36
C TRP A 99 -6.13 -11.11 -23.95
N ARG A 100 -5.68 -9.84 -23.94
CA ARG A 100 -6.46 -8.65 -24.34
C ARG A 100 -7.75 -8.46 -23.52
N ARG A 101 -7.79 -9.01 -22.30
CA ARG A 101 -8.94 -8.97 -21.38
C ARG A 101 -8.73 -8.08 -20.16
N GLY A 102 -7.79 -7.13 -20.24
CA GLY A 102 -7.55 -6.18 -19.14
C GLY A 102 -8.77 -5.27 -18.86
N GLU A 103 -9.57 -4.93 -19.85
CA GLU A 103 -10.78 -4.11 -19.66
C GLU A 103 -11.90 -4.90 -18.95
N ASP A 104 -11.97 -6.22 -19.10
CA ASP A 104 -12.91 -7.04 -18.34
C ASP A 104 -12.59 -6.97 -16.85
N ILE A 105 -11.31 -7.12 -16.48
CA ILE A 105 -10.87 -6.95 -15.08
C ILE A 105 -11.17 -5.54 -14.58
N LYS A 106 -10.97 -4.51 -15.39
CA LYS A 106 -11.23 -3.12 -15.00
C LYS A 106 -12.72 -2.87 -14.74
N ARG A 107 -13.62 -3.40 -15.54
CA ARG A 107 -15.07 -3.18 -15.42
C ARG A 107 -15.69 -4.07 -14.35
N SER A 108 -15.37 -5.35 -14.37
CA SER A 108 -16.17 -6.40 -13.75
C SER A 108 -15.50 -7.09 -12.56
N LEU A 109 -14.36 -6.56 -12.06
CA LEU A 109 -13.70 -7.04 -10.85
C LEU A 109 -13.63 -5.93 -9.78
N ILE A 110 -13.96 -6.29 -8.55
CA ILE A 110 -13.92 -5.44 -7.37
C ILE A 110 -12.98 -6.05 -6.35
N VAL A 111 -12.13 -5.24 -5.72
CA VAL A 111 -11.27 -5.64 -4.62
C VAL A 111 -11.77 -5.00 -3.32
N VAL A 112 -11.95 -5.81 -2.30
CA VAL A 112 -12.45 -5.42 -0.96
C VAL A 112 -11.47 -5.93 0.10
N PRO A 113 -11.13 -5.11 1.12
CA PRO A 113 -11.48 -3.71 1.30
C PRO A 113 -10.65 -2.76 0.40
N TYR A 114 -11.03 -1.50 0.33
CA TYR A 114 -10.26 -0.49 -0.42
C TYR A 114 -8.83 -0.33 0.12
N ARG A 115 -8.62 -0.43 1.43
CA ARG A 115 -7.33 -0.48 2.12
C ARG A 115 -7.14 -1.86 2.71
N ILE A 116 -6.30 -2.66 2.09
CA ILE A 116 -6.02 -4.04 2.50
C ILE A 116 -4.91 -4.01 3.54
N PRO A 117 -5.16 -4.39 4.81
CA PRO A 117 -4.14 -4.39 5.84
C PRO A 117 -2.94 -5.26 5.45
N LEU A 118 -1.74 -4.74 5.69
CA LEU A 118 -0.53 -5.53 5.50
C LEU A 118 -0.37 -6.52 6.65
N ILE A 119 -0.15 -7.79 6.31
CA ILE A 119 0.14 -8.87 7.27
C ILE A 119 1.65 -9.00 7.35
N TYR A 120 2.22 -8.65 8.50
CA TYR A 120 3.65 -8.73 8.80
C TYR A 120 3.86 -8.64 10.31
N ASP A 121 5.06 -8.99 10.77
CA ASP A 121 5.45 -8.86 12.17
C ASP A 121 6.24 -7.56 12.36
N GLY A 122 5.65 -6.59 13.07
CA GLY A 122 6.27 -5.29 13.29
C GLY A 122 5.32 -4.19 13.75
N PRO A 123 5.87 -2.97 13.98
CA PRO A 123 5.11 -1.80 14.42
C PRO A 123 4.03 -1.42 13.38
N ARG A 124 2.92 -0.87 13.88
CA ARG A 124 1.79 -0.44 13.06
C ARG A 124 1.69 1.08 12.91
N ASP A 125 2.47 1.81 13.67
CA ASP A 125 2.51 3.27 13.65
C ASP A 125 3.75 3.79 12.92
N GLN A 126 3.68 5.06 12.52
CA GLN A 126 4.71 5.72 11.72
C GLN A 126 6.07 5.81 12.42
N ALA A 127 6.07 6.15 13.72
CA ALA A 127 7.28 6.35 14.49
C ALA A 127 8.00 5.01 14.73
N GLY A 128 7.24 3.98 15.10
CA GLY A 128 7.75 2.63 15.30
C GLY A 128 8.34 2.02 14.03
N LEU A 129 7.65 2.19 12.89
CA LEU A 129 8.16 1.75 11.58
C LEU A 129 9.47 2.42 11.21
N TRP A 130 9.54 3.75 11.39
CA TRP A 130 10.78 4.50 11.11
C TRP A 130 11.93 4.05 12.02
N ALA A 131 11.68 3.95 13.33
CA ALA A 131 12.67 3.53 14.32
C ALA A 131 13.15 2.08 14.08
N ALA A 132 12.26 1.18 13.70
CA ALA A 132 12.57 -0.22 13.39
C ALA A 132 13.24 -0.41 12.02
N GLY A 133 13.45 0.65 11.25
CA GLY A 133 14.19 0.58 10.00
C GLY A 133 13.42 0.05 8.79
N TYR A 134 12.09 0.14 8.77
CA TYR A 134 11.26 -0.23 7.61
C TYR A 134 11.45 0.75 6.44
N ARG A 135 12.68 0.85 5.95
CA ARG A 135 13.07 1.77 4.87
C ARG A 135 14.14 1.19 3.96
N TYR A 136 14.07 1.58 2.71
CA TYR A 136 15.08 1.32 1.69
C TYR A 136 15.55 2.65 1.11
N THR A 137 16.86 2.89 1.16
CA THR A 137 17.46 4.10 0.62
C THR A 137 18.33 3.74 -0.57
N THR A 138 18.11 4.39 -1.69
CA THR A 138 18.87 4.17 -2.93
C THR A 138 19.14 5.48 -3.65
N MET A 139 20.13 5.48 -4.52
CA MET A 139 20.43 6.61 -5.41
C MET A 139 19.92 6.29 -6.81
N VAL A 140 19.02 7.12 -7.31
CA VAL A 140 18.49 7.01 -8.67
C VAL A 140 18.97 8.18 -9.53
N ALA A 141 19.15 7.94 -10.83
CA ALA A 141 19.39 9.01 -11.78
C ALA A 141 18.14 9.89 -11.86
N ASN A 142 18.33 11.20 -11.80
CA ASN A 142 17.20 12.12 -12.01
C ASN A 142 16.84 12.16 -13.50
N ALA A 143 15.58 12.38 -13.83
CA ALA A 143 15.17 12.55 -15.22
C ALA A 143 15.62 13.94 -15.73
N GLY A 144 16.39 13.96 -16.82
CA GLY A 144 16.84 15.19 -17.48
C GLY A 144 18.29 15.13 -17.97
N PHE A 145 18.61 15.93 -18.95
CA PHE A 145 19.96 16.06 -19.48
C PHE A 145 20.85 16.73 -18.41
N ASN A 146 21.96 16.10 -18.00
CA ASN A 146 22.83 16.52 -16.89
C ASN A 146 22.19 16.49 -15.48
N ALA A 147 21.10 15.75 -15.28
CA ALA A 147 20.50 15.59 -13.97
C ALA A 147 21.37 14.65 -13.11
N GLY A 148 21.80 15.13 -11.95
CA GLY A 148 22.57 14.35 -10.98
C GLY A 148 21.79 13.17 -10.40
N ARG A 149 22.40 12.43 -9.51
CA ARG A 149 21.72 11.36 -8.75
C ARG A 149 20.96 11.95 -7.58
N VAL A 150 19.77 11.41 -7.30
CA VAL A 150 18.90 11.80 -6.18
C VAL A 150 18.76 10.62 -5.25
N VAL A 151 18.92 10.87 -3.95
CA VAL A 151 18.62 9.88 -2.92
C VAL A 151 17.13 9.72 -2.80
N ARG A 152 16.65 8.48 -2.84
CA ARG A 152 15.25 8.11 -2.62
C ARG A 152 15.13 7.24 -1.38
N CYS A 153 14.13 7.52 -0.56
CA CYS A 153 13.81 6.74 0.63
C CYS A 153 12.39 6.20 0.51
N ARG A 154 12.27 4.87 0.46
CA ARG A 154 10.99 4.15 0.32
C ARG A 154 10.68 3.35 1.57
N PRO A 155 9.40 3.29 1.99
CA PRO A 155 8.99 2.29 2.96
C PRO A 155 9.22 0.89 2.42
N MET A 156 9.86 0.02 3.23
CA MET A 156 10.20 -1.33 2.86
C MET A 156 9.71 -2.32 3.91
N PHE A 157 9.00 -3.36 3.46
CA PHE A 157 8.53 -4.46 4.28
C PHE A 157 9.22 -5.74 3.83
N PRO A 158 10.22 -6.23 4.59
CA PRO A 158 11.02 -7.40 4.20
C PRO A 158 10.21 -8.68 4.04
N GLN A 159 9.25 -8.88 4.95
CA GLN A 159 8.30 -9.99 4.93
C GLN A 159 6.90 -9.39 4.96
N TRP A 160 6.03 -9.89 4.11
CA TRP A 160 4.69 -9.35 3.97
C TRP A 160 3.74 -10.36 3.33
N ALA A 161 2.48 -10.22 3.67
CA ALA A 161 1.37 -10.85 2.97
C ALA A 161 0.17 -9.90 2.97
N ILE A 162 -0.77 -10.14 2.09
CA ILE A 162 -2.10 -9.50 2.10
C ILE A 162 -3.16 -10.55 1.80
N GLU A 163 -4.35 -10.32 2.35
CA GLU A 163 -5.57 -11.05 2.02
C GLU A 163 -6.64 -10.05 1.62
N ALA A 164 -7.26 -10.27 0.49
CA ALA A 164 -8.31 -9.42 -0.04
C ALA A 164 -9.44 -10.28 -0.60
N GLU A 165 -10.67 -9.88 -0.36
CA GLU A 165 -11.80 -10.40 -1.11
C GLU A 165 -11.78 -9.80 -2.51
N ILE A 166 -11.90 -10.64 -3.53
CA ILE A 166 -12.13 -10.21 -4.91
C ILE A 166 -13.50 -10.71 -5.34
N ALA A 167 -14.34 -9.78 -5.75
CA ALA A 167 -15.66 -10.04 -6.28
C ALA A 167 -15.67 -9.73 -7.78
N PHE A 168 -16.26 -10.58 -8.58
CA PHE A 168 -16.27 -10.45 -10.03
C PHE A 168 -17.59 -10.91 -10.62
N ASP A 169 -17.93 -10.33 -11.77
CA ASP A 169 -19.07 -10.75 -12.56
C ASP A 169 -18.70 -12.02 -13.34
N PRO A 170 -19.37 -13.17 -13.08
CA PRO A 170 -19.06 -14.42 -13.77
C PRO A 170 -19.43 -14.43 -15.27
N GLU A 171 -20.29 -13.51 -15.74
CA GLU A 171 -20.60 -13.36 -17.16
C GLU A 171 -19.42 -12.72 -17.93
N ASP A 172 -18.72 -11.78 -17.30
CA ASP A 172 -17.55 -11.11 -17.89
C ASP A 172 -16.23 -11.81 -17.56
N ILE A 173 -16.10 -12.45 -16.40
CA ILE A 173 -14.87 -13.06 -15.89
C ILE A 173 -15.14 -14.50 -15.48
N ASP A 174 -14.79 -15.42 -16.37
CA ASP A 174 -14.81 -16.85 -16.06
C ASP A 174 -13.85 -17.20 -14.91
N PRO A 175 -14.25 -18.06 -13.93
CA PRO A 175 -13.40 -18.45 -12.80
C PRO A 175 -12.04 -19.04 -13.19
N ASP A 176 -11.97 -19.80 -14.27
CA ASP A 176 -10.70 -20.39 -14.75
C ASP A 176 -9.81 -19.29 -15.35
N PHE A 177 -10.40 -18.32 -16.07
CA PHE A 177 -9.67 -17.14 -16.53
C PHE A 177 -9.16 -16.29 -15.36
N LEU A 178 -9.94 -16.12 -14.31
CA LEU A 178 -9.48 -15.42 -13.10
C LEU A 178 -8.27 -16.15 -12.49
N LYS A 179 -8.34 -17.49 -12.37
CA LYS A 179 -7.23 -18.30 -11.86
C LYS A 179 -5.96 -18.11 -12.69
N LEU A 180 -6.05 -18.19 -14.01
CA LEU A 180 -4.93 -17.96 -14.94
C LEU A 180 -4.37 -16.54 -14.78
N THR A 181 -5.24 -15.54 -14.59
CA THR A 181 -4.85 -14.15 -14.38
C THR A 181 -4.09 -13.97 -13.07
N VAL A 182 -4.56 -14.60 -11.98
CA VAL A 182 -3.91 -14.60 -10.68
C VAL A 182 -2.54 -15.30 -10.74
N GLU A 183 -2.45 -16.47 -11.37
CA GLU A 183 -1.18 -17.16 -11.56
C GLU A 183 -0.17 -16.30 -12.35
N ARG A 184 -0.65 -15.65 -13.41
CA ARG A 184 0.20 -14.78 -14.24
C ARG A 184 0.62 -13.51 -13.49
N SER A 185 -0.20 -12.98 -12.59
CA SER A 185 0.06 -11.74 -11.87
C SER A 185 1.38 -11.77 -11.07
N GLN A 186 1.83 -12.96 -10.66
CA GLN A 186 3.10 -13.20 -9.97
C GLN A 186 4.33 -12.70 -10.78
N LYS A 187 4.20 -12.59 -12.11
CA LYS A 187 5.27 -12.06 -12.97
C LYS A 187 5.36 -10.53 -12.98
N TYR A 188 4.34 -9.85 -12.45
CA TYR A 188 4.28 -8.38 -12.46
C TYR A 188 4.75 -7.74 -11.17
N GLY A 189 4.66 -8.46 -10.04
CA GLY A 189 4.99 -7.92 -8.72
C GLY A 189 3.99 -6.86 -8.25
N LEU A 190 4.15 -6.41 -7.01
CA LEU A 190 3.34 -5.39 -6.35
C LEU A 190 4.26 -4.30 -5.76
N GLY A 191 3.83 -3.04 -5.76
CA GLY A 191 4.61 -1.93 -5.20
C GLY A 191 5.58 -1.28 -6.18
N ASP A 192 6.69 -0.72 -5.65
CA ASP A 192 7.70 0.02 -6.41
C ASP A 192 8.91 -0.87 -6.78
N TYR A 193 9.71 -0.45 -7.78
CA TYR A 193 10.91 -1.14 -8.28
C TYR A 193 10.71 -2.62 -8.64
N ARG A 194 9.58 -2.92 -9.29
CA ARG A 194 9.30 -4.27 -9.82
C ARG A 194 10.18 -4.61 -11.03
N PRO A 195 10.57 -5.86 -11.24
CA PRO A 195 10.21 -7.07 -10.48
C PRO A 195 11.15 -7.40 -9.32
N GLU A 196 12.21 -6.64 -9.07
CA GLU A 196 13.20 -6.92 -8.02
C GLU A 196 12.55 -6.93 -6.62
N PHE A 197 11.63 -5.98 -6.41
CA PHE A 197 10.83 -5.85 -5.20
C PHE A 197 9.37 -6.21 -5.45
N GLY A 198 8.67 -6.61 -4.38
CA GLY A 198 7.25 -6.89 -4.43
C GLY A 198 6.87 -8.16 -5.19
N SER A 199 7.81 -9.09 -5.39
CA SER A 199 7.51 -10.42 -5.90
C SER A 199 6.73 -11.22 -4.86
N PHE A 200 5.79 -12.07 -5.29
CA PHE A 200 4.90 -12.80 -4.40
C PHE A 200 4.45 -14.12 -5.02
N ARG A 201 3.90 -15.00 -4.17
CA ARG A 201 3.04 -16.12 -4.57
C ARG A 201 1.60 -15.74 -4.34
N ALA A 202 0.74 -16.05 -5.31
CA ALA A 202 -0.68 -15.77 -5.28
C ALA A 202 -1.49 -17.07 -5.19
N THR A 203 -2.49 -17.10 -4.31
CA THR A 203 -3.42 -18.22 -4.17
C THR A 203 -4.84 -17.68 -4.05
N LEU A 204 -5.79 -18.39 -4.68
CA LEU A 204 -7.23 -18.20 -4.46
C LEU A 204 -7.66 -19.21 -3.41
N VAL A 205 -8.23 -18.72 -2.32
CA VAL A 205 -8.80 -19.55 -1.26
C VAL A 205 -10.29 -19.67 -1.53
N LYS A 206 -10.76 -20.89 -1.78
CA LYS A 206 -12.21 -21.13 -1.86
C LYS A 206 -12.79 -21.01 -0.46
N ASP A 207 -13.58 -19.97 -0.22
CA ASP A 207 -14.34 -19.83 1.00
C ASP A 207 -15.51 -20.83 0.98
N GLU A 208 -15.40 -21.92 1.73
CA GLU A 208 -16.49 -22.84 1.96
C GLU A 208 -17.55 -22.31 2.95
N THR A 209 -17.40 -21.13 3.52
CA THR A 209 -18.41 -20.54 4.41
C THR A 209 -18.27 -19.03 4.56
N HIS A 210 -19.07 -18.24 3.90
CA HIS A 210 -19.50 -16.96 4.46
C HIS A 210 -20.96 -17.02 4.91
N LYS A 211 -21.16 -17.58 6.09
CA LYS A 211 -22.30 -17.24 6.97
C LYS A 211 -21.73 -16.60 8.23
N ASN A 212 -22.07 -15.31 8.40
CA ASN A 212 -22.06 -14.54 9.65
C ASN A 212 -20.74 -14.01 10.25
N GLY A 213 -20.77 -12.70 10.39
CA GLY A 213 -19.79 -11.84 10.99
C GLY A 213 -19.29 -12.20 12.38
N VAL A 214 -18.03 -11.87 12.62
CA VAL A 214 -17.48 -11.72 13.97
C VAL A 214 -16.68 -10.42 14.03
N THR A 215 -17.19 -9.49 14.79
CA THR A 215 -16.49 -8.28 15.22
C THR A 215 -15.60 -8.62 16.41
N SER A 216 -14.29 -8.48 16.30
CA SER A 216 -13.38 -8.69 17.42
C SER A 216 -13.19 -7.43 18.25
N LYS A 217 -13.37 -7.55 19.58
CA LYS A 217 -13.28 -6.51 20.62
C LYS A 217 -11.87 -5.98 20.91
N ALA A 218 -10.84 -6.45 20.22
CA ALA A 218 -9.44 -6.16 20.55
C ALA A 218 -8.89 -4.82 19.98
N THR A 219 -9.63 -4.13 19.11
CA THR A 219 -9.13 -2.98 18.34
C THR A 219 -9.26 -1.63 19.06
N LYS A 220 -10.07 -1.54 20.14
CA LYS A 220 -10.46 -0.27 20.76
C LYS A 220 -9.42 0.39 21.67
N ALA A 221 -8.49 -0.35 22.25
CA ALA A 221 -7.51 0.20 23.20
C ALA A 221 -6.23 0.74 22.52
N ARG A 222 -5.94 0.33 21.29
CA ARG A 222 -4.70 0.69 20.56
C ARG A 222 -4.76 2.00 19.76
N ASN A 223 -5.95 2.50 19.48
CA ASN A 223 -6.13 3.63 18.56
C ASN A 223 -5.69 4.99 19.13
N GLY A 224 -5.83 5.22 20.44
CA GLY A 224 -5.45 6.50 21.06
C GLY A 224 -3.94 6.72 21.17
N GLU A 225 -3.18 5.66 21.42
CA GLU A 225 -1.72 5.72 21.53
C GLU A 225 -1.05 5.92 20.16
N ALA A 226 -1.59 5.29 19.11
CA ALA A 226 -1.06 5.42 17.75
C ALA A 226 -1.29 6.83 17.17
N GLU A 227 -2.40 7.46 17.48
CA GLU A 227 -2.73 8.81 17.01
C GLU A 227 -1.86 9.87 17.71
N ALA A 228 -1.64 9.74 19.02
CA ALA A 228 -0.75 10.60 19.79
C ALA A 228 0.72 10.47 19.33
N ALA A 229 1.18 9.25 19.07
CA ALA A 229 2.52 8.99 18.55
C ALA A 229 2.71 9.56 17.14
N HIS A 230 1.68 9.52 16.30
CA HIS A 230 1.70 10.09 14.96
C HIS A 230 1.83 11.61 14.96
N GLU A 231 1.06 12.31 15.83
CA GLU A 231 1.13 13.77 15.95
C GLU A 231 2.46 14.22 16.56
N ALA A 232 2.98 13.53 17.57
CA ALA A 232 4.29 13.82 18.17
C ALA A 232 5.44 13.64 17.16
N PHE A 233 5.35 12.61 16.31
CA PHE A 233 6.33 12.35 15.26
C PHE A 233 6.32 13.45 14.18
N LYS A 234 5.13 13.89 13.74
CA LYS A 234 4.98 15.01 12.81
C LYS A 234 5.54 16.31 13.38
N ALA A 235 5.21 16.62 14.63
CA ALA A 235 5.69 17.83 15.31
C ALA A 235 7.24 17.88 15.34
N ARG A 236 7.90 16.75 15.63
CA ARG A 236 9.37 16.67 15.64
C ARG A 236 10.00 16.99 14.27
N ILE A 237 9.36 16.59 13.18
CA ILE A 237 9.89 16.80 11.82
C ILE A 237 9.67 18.23 11.34
N LEU A 238 8.59 18.87 11.77
CA LEU A 238 8.20 20.22 11.36
C LEU A 238 8.85 21.32 12.19
N VAL A 239 9.39 21.02 13.39
CA VAL A 239 10.12 22.01 14.22
C VAL A 239 11.36 22.47 13.46
N LYS A 240 11.42 23.77 13.19
CA LYS A 240 12.58 24.47 12.64
C LYS A 240 13.73 24.48 13.67
N PRO A 241 14.99 24.49 13.23
CA PRO A 241 16.11 24.83 14.08
C PRO A 241 16.04 26.28 14.52
#